data_a1c45ee145fe794724167a1ae602b4d9
#
_entry.id   a1c45ee145fe794724167a1ae602b4d9
#
_cell.length_a   1.000
_cell.length_b   1.000
_cell.length_c   1.000
_cell.angle_alpha   90.00
_cell.angle_beta   90.00
_cell.angle_gamma   90.00
#
_symmetry.space_group_name_H-M   'P 1'
#
loop_
_entity.id
_entity.type
_entity.pdbx_description
1 polymer ?
#
loop_
_entity_poly.entity_id
_entity_poly.type
_entity_poly.pdbx_seq_one_letter_code
_entity_poly.pdbx_strand_id
1 'polypeptide(L)'
;ITESYVNLIPTAQGGTHVNGLRQGLLEAMREFCEFRNLLPRGVKLTGDDVFDRCSYVLSVKIQDPQFAGQTKERLSSRQTAAFVSGVVKDAFSLWLNEKPQLAEQLAEVCIANAHRRMRAAKKVVRKKVASGRALPGKLTECAAQGV
;
A
#
# COMPACT_ATOMS: atom_id res chain seq x y z
N ILE A 1 11.63 -2.29 10.99
CA ILE A 1 12.87 -1.91 10.28
C ILE A 1 12.55 -1.81 8.80
N THR A 2 12.91 -0.68 8.18
CA THR A 2 12.72 -0.47 6.75
C THR A 2 13.99 0.15 6.19
N GLU A 3 14.72 -0.61 5.39
CA GLU A 3 15.97 -0.16 4.78
C GLU A 3 15.97 -0.51 3.30
N SER A 4 16.49 0.38 2.49
CA SER A 4 16.65 0.13 1.07
C SER A 4 17.98 0.65 0.56
N TYR A 5 18.54 -0.07 -0.40
CA TYR A 5 19.86 0.18 -0.95
C TYR A 5 19.85 0.00 -2.46
N VAL A 6 20.63 0.82 -3.14
CA VAL A 6 20.91 0.66 -4.57
C VAL A 6 22.41 0.60 -4.74
N ASN A 7 22.93 -0.50 -5.28
CA ASN A 7 24.37 -0.72 -5.44
C ASN A 7 25.12 -0.46 -4.13
N LEU A 8 24.55 -0.96 -3.01
CA LEU A 8 25.07 -0.82 -1.65
C LEU A 8 25.03 0.61 -1.10
N ILE A 9 24.41 1.54 -1.80
CA ILE A 9 24.22 2.92 -1.33
C ILE A 9 22.86 3.01 -0.66
N PRO A 10 22.78 3.49 0.60
CA PRO A 10 21.47 3.63 1.27
C PRO A 10 20.59 4.66 0.56
N THR A 11 19.32 4.30 0.38
CA THR A 11 18.34 5.18 -0.21
C THR A 11 17.29 5.53 0.86
N ALA A 12 17.60 6.54 1.66
CA ALA A 12 16.79 6.90 2.82
C ALA A 12 15.36 7.27 2.46
N GLN A 13 15.14 7.83 1.27
CA GLN A 13 13.81 8.21 0.79
C GLN A 13 13.17 7.17 -0.13
N GLY A 14 13.77 5.99 -0.23
CA GLY A 14 13.24 4.90 -1.03
C GLY A 14 13.39 5.14 -2.53
N GLY A 15 12.31 4.94 -3.26
CA GLY A 15 12.28 5.16 -4.70
C GLY A 15 11.55 4.06 -5.44
N THR A 16 11.84 3.92 -6.74
CA THR A 16 11.14 2.98 -7.61
C THR A 16 11.32 1.52 -7.22
N HIS A 17 12.46 1.16 -6.61
CA HIS A 17 12.69 -0.20 -6.15
C HIS A 17 11.78 -0.55 -4.97
N VAL A 18 11.57 0.40 -4.04
CA VAL A 18 10.64 0.20 -2.91
C VAL A 18 9.20 0.14 -3.41
N ASN A 19 8.86 0.97 -4.39
CA ASN A 19 7.53 0.91 -5.01
C ASN A 19 7.30 -0.44 -5.70
N GLY A 20 8.33 -0.99 -6.33
CA GLY A 20 8.27 -2.32 -6.93
C GLY A 20 8.05 -3.42 -5.90
N LEU A 21 8.74 -3.34 -4.75
CA LEU A 21 8.54 -4.28 -3.66
C LEU A 21 7.08 -4.26 -3.19
N ARG A 22 6.58 -3.06 -2.93
CA ARG A 22 5.20 -2.85 -2.49
C ARG A 22 4.19 -3.42 -3.49
N GLN A 23 4.38 -3.13 -4.76
CA GLN A 23 3.49 -3.60 -5.82
C GLN A 23 3.53 -5.12 -5.97
N GLY A 24 4.72 -5.72 -5.92
CA GLY A 24 4.88 -7.16 -6.01
C GLY A 24 4.20 -7.89 -4.86
N LEU A 25 4.37 -7.38 -3.64
CA LEU A 25 3.71 -7.97 -2.47
C LEU A 25 2.18 -7.87 -2.59
N LEU A 26 1.70 -6.72 -3.04
CA LEU A 26 0.26 -6.51 -3.23
C LEU A 26 -0.32 -7.47 -4.25
N GLU A 27 0.30 -7.59 -5.40
CA GLU A 27 -0.21 -8.45 -6.48
C GLU A 27 -0.23 -9.93 -6.07
N ALA A 28 0.83 -10.39 -5.41
CA ALA A 28 0.89 -11.76 -4.92
C ALA A 28 -0.19 -12.04 -3.89
N MET A 29 -0.39 -11.12 -2.95
CA MET A 29 -1.40 -11.29 -1.91
C MET A 29 -2.82 -11.25 -2.49
N ARG A 30 -3.07 -10.36 -3.43
CA ARG A 30 -4.37 -10.28 -4.11
C ARG A 30 -4.71 -11.58 -4.82
N GLU A 31 -3.77 -12.12 -5.58
CA GLU A 31 -3.99 -13.37 -6.30
C GLU A 31 -4.25 -14.52 -5.35
N PHE A 32 -3.49 -14.58 -4.25
CA PHE A 32 -3.68 -15.60 -3.24
C PHE A 32 -5.08 -15.52 -2.62
N CYS A 33 -5.50 -14.32 -2.24
CA CYS A 33 -6.82 -14.12 -1.64
C CYS A 33 -7.95 -14.42 -2.61
N GLU A 34 -7.80 -14.02 -3.88
CA GLU A 34 -8.81 -14.29 -4.91
C GLU A 34 -8.93 -15.80 -5.18
N PHE A 35 -7.81 -16.47 -5.32
CA PHE A 35 -7.78 -17.90 -5.59
C PHE A 35 -8.46 -18.70 -4.47
N ARG A 36 -8.30 -18.27 -3.22
CA ARG A 36 -8.87 -18.95 -2.07
C ARG A 36 -10.18 -18.38 -1.56
N ASN A 37 -10.71 -17.38 -2.25
CA ASN A 37 -11.97 -16.72 -1.86
C ASN A 37 -11.93 -16.16 -0.44
N LEU A 38 -10.81 -15.56 -0.05
CA LEU A 38 -10.63 -15.00 1.29
C LEU A 38 -11.15 -13.57 1.40
N LEU A 39 -11.23 -12.84 0.28
CA LEU A 39 -11.68 -11.44 0.30
C LEU A 39 -13.19 -11.34 0.52
N PRO A 40 -13.63 -10.60 1.54
CA PRO A 40 -15.06 -10.31 1.70
C PRO A 40 -15.58 -9.48 0.53
N ARG A 41 -16.88 -9.57 0.31
CA ARG A 41 -17.53 -8.86 -0.79
C ARG A 41 -17.36 -7.35 -0.60
N GLY A 42 -16.93 -6.68 -1.67
CA GLY A 42 -16.73 -5.23 -1.66
C GLY A 42 -15.42 -4.78 -1.05
N VAL A 43 -14.56 -5.69 -0.61
CA VAL A 43 -13.25 -5.36 -0.05
C VAL A 43 -12.19 -5.56 -1.12
N LYS A 44 -11.35 -4.54 -1.30
CA LYS A 44 -10.23 -4.59 -2.24
C LYS A 44 -8.96 -4.20 -1.51
N LEU A 45 -7.93 -5.04 -1.62
CA LEU A 45 -6.64 -4.75 -0.99
C LEU A 45 -5.89 -3.67 -1.76
N THR A 46 -5.20 -2.81 -1.02
CA THR A 46 -4.29 -1.82 -1.59
C THR A 46 -2.88 -2.08 -1.09
N GLY A 47 -1.90 -1.42 -1.70
CA GLY A 47 -0.50 -1.55 -1.27
C GLY A 47 -0.32 -1.23 0.20
N ASP A 48 -1.03 -0.22 0.71
CA ASP A 48 -0.92 0.17 2.11
C ASP A 48 -1.39 -0.94 3.06
N ASP A 49 -2.45 -1.67 2.69
CA ASP A 49 -2.98 -2.73 3.52
C ASP A 49 -1.97 -3.87 3.71
N VAL A 50 -1.23 -4.19 2.65
CA VAL A 50 -0.23 -5.26 2.67
C VAL A 50 1.07 -4.79 3.31
N PHE A 51 1.45 -3.53 3.05
CA PHE A 51 2.74 -2.99 3.47
C PHE A 51 2.75 -2.45 4.91
N ASP A 52 1.58 -2.30 5.52
CA ASP A 52 1.46 -1.77 6.87
C ASP A 52 2.23 -2.63 7.87
N ARG A 53 3.09 -2.00 8.66
CA ARG A 53 3.95 -2.66 9.65
C ARG A 53 4.90 -3.70 9.05
N CYS A 54 5.11 -3.65 7.76
CA CYS A 54 6.05 -4.54 7.09
C CYS A 54 7.48 -4.08 7.37
N SER A 55 8.30 -4.99 7.87
CA SER A 55 9.74 -4.74 8.03
C SER A 55 10.47 -5.40 6.87
N TYR A 56 11.40 -4.66 6.27
CA TYR A 56 12.15 -5.19 5.12
C TYR A 56 13.53 -4.57 5.02
N VAL A 57 14.41 -5.31 4.37
CA VAL A 57 15.67 -4.79 3.86
C VAL A 57 15.71 -5.12 2.39
N LEU A 58 15.76 -4.12 1.55
CA LEU A 58 15.76 -4.27 0.10
C LEU A 58 17.08 -3.76 -0.45
N SER A 59 17.82 -4.62 -1.13
CA SER A 59 19.06 -4.25 -1.77
C SER A 59 19.02 -4.69 -3.23
N VAL A 60 19.20 -3.74 -4.13
CA VAL A 60 19.17 -4.01 -5.57
C VAL A 60 20.47 -3.56 -6.20
N LYS A 61 20.91 -4.28 -7.23
CA LYS A 61 22.04 -3.90 -8.06
C LYS A 61 21.51 -3.53 -9.43
N ILE A 62 21.83 -2.32 -9.87
CA ILE A 62 21.31 -1.78 -11.12
C ILE A 62 22.44 -1.17 -11.91
N GLN A 63 22.41 -1.35 -13.23
CA GLN A 63 23.29 -0.68 -14.14
C GLN A 63 22.75 0.72 -14.39
N ASP A 64 23.59 1.74 -14.28
CA ASP A 64 23.23 3.15 -14.52
C ASP A 64 21.99 3.62 -13.76
N PRO A 65 22.00 3.53 -12.42
CA PRO A 65 20.86 3.98 -11.63
C PRO A 65 20.68 5.49 -11.72
N GLN A 66 19.42 5.92 -11.79
CA GLN A 66 19.07 7.33 -11.80
C GLN A 66 18.42 7.70 -10.47
N PHE A 67 18.81 8.84 -9.93
CA PHE A 67 18.32 9.31 -8.64
C PHE A 67 17.64 10.67 -8.77
N ALA A 68 16.65 10.91 -7.92
CA ALA A 68 16.03 12.21 -7.81
C ALA A 68 16.93 13.10 -6.95
N GLY A 69 17.51 14.12 -7.57
CA GLY A 69 18.42 15.03 -6.89
C GLY A 69 19.84 14.49 -6.82
N GLN A 70 20.71 15.26 -6.17
CA GLN A 70 22.16 14.96 -6.12
C GLN A 70 22.55 14.06 -4.94
N THR A 71 21.68 13.91 -3.96
CA THR A 71 22.00 13.21 -2.72
C THR A 71 21.87 11.70 -2.78
N LYS A 72 21.32 11.17 -3.87
CA LYS A 72 21.13 9.72 -4.09
C LYS A 72 20.29 9.06 -3.00
N GLU A 73 19.36 9.80 -2.41
CA GLU A 73 18.49 9.27 -1.36
C GLU A 73 17.25 8.60 -1.90
N ARG A 74 16.90 8.89 -3.16
CA ARG A 74 15.69 8.34 -3.77
C ARG A 74 15.98 7.92 -5.22
N LEU A 75 15.73 6.64 -5.49
CA LEU A 75 15.90 6.09 -6.84
C LEU A 75 14.72 6.49 -7.72
N SER A 76 15.00 6.93 -8.94
CA SER A 76 13.98 7.34 -9.91
C SER A 76 13.95 6.50 -11.18
N SER A 77 14.77 5.46 -11.30
CA SER A 77 14.79 4.57 -12.47
C SER A 77 13.48 3.81 -12.61
N ARG A 78 12.71 4.07 -13.69
CA ARG A 78 11.38 3.48 -13.88
C ARG A 78 11.38 1.98 -14.07
N GLN A 79 12.36 1.48 -14.82
CA GLN A 79 12.46 0.05 -15.16
C GLN A 79 12.66 -0.81 -13.92
N THR A 80 13.26 -0.25 -12.88
CA THR A 80 13.52 -0.96 -11.62
C THR A 80 12.22 -1.36 -10.92
N ALA A 81 11.20 -0.50 -10.95
CA ALA A 81 9.92 -0.81 -10.33
C ALA A 81 9.31 -2.09 -10.91
N ALA A 82 9.27 -2.19 -12.22
CA ALA A 82 8.72 -3.37 -12.90
C ALA A 82 9.55 -4.62 -12.61
N PHE A 83 10.87 -4.50 -12.65
CA PHE A 83 11.77 -5.63 -12.39
C PHE A 83 11.60 -6.16 -10.98
N VAL A 84 11.65 -5.29 -9.98
CA VAL A 84 11.51 -5.67 -8.57
C VAL A 84 10.12 -6.25 -8.32
N SER A 85 9.09 -5.61 -8.87
CA SER A 85 7.72 -6.10 -8.73
C SER A 85 7.57 -7.52 -9.25
N GLY A 86 8.12 -7.83 -10.43
CA GLY A 86 8.05 -9.17 -11.00
C GLY A 86 8.75 -10.21 -10.13
N VAL A 87 9.97 -9.92 -9.70
CA VAL A 87 10.76 -10.84 -8.87
C VAL A 87 10.07 -11.09 -7.52
N VAL A 88 9.60 -10.02 -6.87
CA VAL A 88 8.95 -10.11 -5.57
C VAL A 88 7.62 -10.87 -5.68
N LYS A 89 6.84 -10.56 -6.71
CA LYS A 89 5.57 -11.25 -6.93
C LYS A 89 5.78 -12.75 -7.07
N ASP A 90 6.72 -13.16 -7.89
CA ASP A 90 6.99 -14.58 -8.13
C ASP A 90 7.45 -15.29 -6.85
N ALA A 91 8.42 -14.69 -6.14
CA ALA A 91 8.97 -15.27 -4.93
C ALA A 91 7.93 -15.32 -3.81
N PHE A 92 7.17 -14.26 -3.64
CA PHE A 92 6.16 -14.19 -2.58
C PHE A 92 4.98 -15.11 -2.87
N SER A 93 4.56 -15.20 -4.12
CA SER A 93 3.51 -16.16 -4.53
C SER A 93 3.92 -17.58 -4.22
N LEU A 94 5.16 -17.93 -4.50
CA LEU A 94 5.69 -19.26 -4.18
C LEU A 94 5.65 -19.52 -2.68
N TRP A 95 6.11 -18.55 -1.89
CA TRP A 95 6.11 -18.67 -0.42
C TRP A 95 4.69 -18.85 0.12
N LEU A 96 3.74 -18.06 -0.39
CA LEU A 96 2.34 -18.14 0.05
C LEU A 96 1.75 -19.53 -0.21
N ASN A 97 2.07 -20.12 -1.36
CA ASN A 97 1.58 -21.44 -1.72
C ASN A 97 2.28 -22.56 -0.96
N GLU A 98 3.52 -22.35 -0.57
CA GLU A 98 4.27 -23.35 0.22
C GLU A 98 3.85 -23.36 1.69
N LYS A 99 3.40 -22.22 2.21
CA LYS A 99 3.02 -22.09 3.62
C LYS A 99 1.60 -21.53 3.75
N PRO A 100 0.60 -22.32 3.34
CA PRO A 100 -0.77 -21.82 3.24
C PRO A 100 -1.36 -21.35 4.56
N GLN A 101 -1.00 -21.96 5.69
CA GLN A 101 -1.54 -21.56 6.99
C GLN A 101 -1.03 -20.19 7.39
N LEU A 102 0.27 -19.94 7.24
CA LEU A 102 0.84 -18.63 7.52
C LEU A 102 0.34 -17.59 6.52
N ALA A 103 0.17 -17.99 5.27
CA ALA A 103 -0.34 -17.11 4.22
C ALA A 103 -1.77 -16.66 4.53
N GLU A 104 -2.62 -17.56 5.02
CA GLU A 104 -3.98 -17.22 5.42
C GLU A 104 -4.00 -16.25 6.60
N GLN A 105 -3.13 -16.46 7.59
CA GLN A 105 -3.00 -15.54 8.72
C GLN A 105 -2.57 -14.15 8.26
N LEU A 106 -1.62 -14.09 7.35
CA LEU A 106 -1.16 -12.83 6.78
C LEU A 106 -2.27 -12.15 5.98
N ALA A 107 -3.02 -12.93 5.21
CA ALA A 107 -4.17 -12.42 4.45
C ALA A 107 -5.22 -11.81 5.40
N GLU A 108 -5.48 -12.44 6.53
CA GLU A 108 -6.41 -11.91 7.52
C GLU A 108 -5.97 -10.55 8.06
N VAL A 109 -4.67 -10.40 8.32
CA VAL A 109 -4.10 -9.12 8.76
C VAL A 109 -4.30 -8.05 7.69
N CYS A 110 -4.02 -8.37 6.44
CA CYS A 110 -4.19 -7.44 5.32
C CYS A 110 -5.66 -7.04 5.15
N ILE A 111 -6.57 -8.00 5.26
CA ILE A 111 -8.01 -7.74 5.16
C ILE A 111 -8.48 -6.86 6.32
N ALA A 112 -7.99 -7.11 7.53
CA ALA A 112 -8.30 -6.28 8.70
C ALA A 112 -7.82 -4.84 8.48
N ASN A 113 -6.64 -4.67 7.89
CA ASN A 113 -6.11 -3.34 7.54
C ASN A 113 -7.02 -2.65 6.52
N ALA A 114 -7.51 -3.38 5.53
CA ALA A 114 -8.43 -2.86 4.51
C ALA A 114 -9.74 -2.40 5.15
N HIS A 115 -10.31 -3.20 6.04
CA HIS A 115 -11.53 -2.84 6.77
C HIS A 115 -11.33 -1.56 7.59
N ARG A 116 -10.20 -1.46 8.29
CA ARG A 116 -9.88 -0.27 9.10
C ARG A 116 -9.78 0.97 8.23
N ARG A 117 -9.11 0.86 7.09
CA ARG A 117 -8.99 1.95 6.12
C ARG A 117 -10.35 2.39 5.60
N MET A 118 -11.21 1.44 5.25
CA MET A 118 -12.54 1.72 4.72
C MET A 118 -13.44 2.38 5.77
N ARG A 119 -13.36 1.94 7.02
CA ARG A 119 -14.11 2.57 8.11
C ARG A 119 -13.64 4.00 8.36
N ALA A 120 -12.34 4.24 8.33
CA ALA A 120 -11.80 5.59 8.50
C ALA A 120 -12.26 6.52 7.38
N ALA A 121 -12.29 6.04 6.14
CA ALA A 121 -12.78 6.81 4.99
C ALA A 121 -14.25 7.17 5.15
N LYS A 122 -15.09 6.23 5.58
CA LYS A 122 -16.51 6.50 5.86
C LYS A 122 -16.70 7.54 6.95
N LYS A 123 -15.88 7.46 8.00
CA LYS A 123 -15.94 8.38 9.12
C LYS A 123 -15.61 9.81 8.67
N VAL A 124 -14.60 9.98 7.83
CA VAL A 124 -14.22 11.28 7.28
C VAL A 124 -15.32 11.87 6.42
N VAL A 125 -15.93 11.06 5.55
CA VAL A 125 -17.03 11.51 4.68
C VAL A 125 -18.23 11.97 5.52
N ARG A 126 -18.61 11.21 6.54
CA ARG A 126 -19.71 11.57 7.43
C ARG A 126 -19.44 12.89 8.15
N LYS A 127 -18.23 13.09 8.62
CA LYS A 127 -17.85 14.31 9.31
C LYS A 127 -17.93 15.52 8.38
N LYS A 128 -17.51 15.40 7.14
CA LYS A 128 -17.60 16.48 6.15
C LYS A 128 -19.05 16.83 5.83
N VAL A 129 -19.90 15.83 5.65
CA VAL A 129 -21.32 16.04 5.36
C VAL A 129 -22.01 16.76 6.53
N ALA A 130 -21.75 16.33 7.76
CA ALA A 130 -22.30 16.96 8.95
C ALA A 130 -21.86 18.41 9.07
N SER A 131 -20.59 18.69 8.82
CA SER A 131 -20.04 20.05 8.85
C SER A 131 -20.67 20.94 7.77
N GLY A 132 -20.88 20.42 6.57
CA GLY A 132 -21.56 21.13 5.49
C GLY A 132 -23.00 21.49 5.81
N ARG A 133 -23.73 20.62 6.47
CA ARG A 133 -25.12 20.84 6.88
C ARG A 133 -25.22 21.91 7.97
N ALA A 134 -24.24 22.03 8.82
CA ALA A 134 -24.23 23.01 9.89
C ALA A 134 -24.03 24.44 9.40
N LEU A 135 -23.54 24.63 8.22
CA LEU A 135 -23.21 25.92 7.66
C LEU A 135 -24.35 26.75 7.05
N PRO A 136 -25.52 26.38 6.74
CA PRO A 136 -26.51 27.18 6.05
C PRO A 136 -27.20 28.20 6.85
N GLY A 137 -27.18 28.58 6.97
CA GLY A 137 -27.51 29.16 7.53
C GLY A 137 -27.32 29.92 7.61
N LYS A 138 -27.03 30.28 7.15
CA LYS A 138 -26.90 30.67 7.17
C LYS A 138 -27.30 30.67 7.03
N LEU A 139 -27.47 30.50 6.88
CA LEU A 139 -28.14 30.34 6.96
C LEU A 139 -28.54 29.97 6.88
N THR A 140 -28.74 30.30 6.58
CA THR A 140 -29.50 29.94 6.78
C THR A 140 -29.67 29.27 6.79
N GLU A 141 -29.73 29.49 6.37
CA GLU A 141 -30.24 28.90 6.72
C GLU A 141 -30.33 28.39 6.96
N CYS A 142 -30.51 29.00 6.63
CA CYS A 142 -30.92 28.64 7.27
C CYS A 142 -31.26 28.49 7.56
N ALA A 143 -31.68 29.03 7.39
CA ALA A 143 -32.15 28.85 7.91
C ALA A 143 -32.48 28.33 8.08
N ALA A 144 -32.68 28.51 7.76
CA ALA A 144 -32.94 28.02 8.11
C ALA A 144 -32.84 27.32 8.29
N GLN A 145 -32.72 27.25 8.06
CA GLN A 145 -32.50 26.52 8.42
C GLN A 145 -32.34 25.79 8.95
N GLY A 146 -32.50 26.06 8.89
CA GLY A 146 -32.26 25.24 9.28
C GLY A 146 -31.84 24.77 9.60
N VAL A 147 -31.66 24.62 9.55
CA VAL A 147 -31.19 23.92 9.76
C VAL A 147 -30.92 23.49 10.20
#